data_5b301d9378f99665ee351a28b7a359d3
#
_entry.id   5b301d9378f99665ee351a28b7a359d3
#
_cell.length_a   1.000
_cell.length_b   1.000
_cell.length_c   1.000
_cell.angle_alpha   90.00
_cell.angle_beta   90.00
_cell.angle_gamma   90.00
#
_symmetry.space_group_name_H-M   'P 1'
#
loop_
_entity.id
_entity.type
_entity.pdbx_description
1 polymer ?
#
loop_
_entity_poly.entity_id
_entity_poly.type
_entity_poly.pdbx_seq_one_letter_code
_entity_poly.pdbx_strand_id
1 'polypeptide(L)'
;MAAILSPQEFDLRSTSESFPRETFEIEMRNSQREVENMQKKVAVIMGSDSDLPVVAPAVKRLKTFGIPAEVHVMSAHRTPEAAAEFSKNAAENGFGVIIAAAGKAAHLAGVLAAHTTLPVIGIPVKSSTLDGLDALLATVQMPSGIPVATVAIDGADNAAILAAQMLALSDLELADKLSAMKKEMAEGVAKKDAALQEKLAEL
;
A
#
# COMPACT_ATOMS: atom_id res chain seq x y z
N MET A 1 35.24 9.38 27.15
CA MET A 1 34.42 10.04 28.21
C MET A 1 33.56 11.08 27.52
N ALA A 2 32.35 10.74 27.11
CA ALA A 2 31.41 11.66 26.50
C ALA A 2 30.35 11.96 27.55
N ALA A 3 30.21 13.25 27.88
CA ALA A 3 29.27 13.73 28.88
C ALA A 3 27.85 13.63 28.38
N ILE A 4 27.00 12.91 29.08
CA ILE A 4 25.56 12.83 28.90
C ILE A 4 24.99 14.14 29.45
N LEU A 5 24.48 14.99 28.57
CA LEU A 5 23.70 16.17 28.95
C LEU A 5 22.33 15.70 29.47
N SER A 6 22.02 16.04 30.72
CA SER A 6 20.73 15.81 31.37
C SER A 6 19.61 16.64 30.70
N PRO A 7 18.36 16.15 30.68
CA PRO A 7 17.23 16.96 30.24
C PRO A 7 17.08 18.15 31.19
N GLN A 8 17.17 19.37 30.67
CA GLN A 8 16.77 20.55 31.42
C GLN A 8 15.27 20.50 31.69
N GLU A 9 14.91 20.50 32.96
CA GLU A 9 13.52 20.72 33.40
C GLU A 9 13.04 22.08 32.84
N PHE A 10 12.10 22.02 31.89
CA PHE A 10 11.44 23.22 31.39
C PHE A 10 10.48 23.71 32.47
N ASP A 11 10.83 24.76 33.15
CA ASP A 11 10.00 25.41 34.20
C ASP A 11 8.77 26.06 33.54
N LEU A 12 7.65 25.39 33.59
CA LEU A 12 6.34 25.85 33.08
C LEU A 12 5.72 27.02 33.88
N ARG A 13 6.45 27.66 34.81
CA ARG A 13 5.87 28.67 35.71
C ARG A 13 6.19 30.12 35.32
N SER A 14 6.93 30.39 34.27
CA SER A 14 7.41 31.76 33.97
C SER A 14 6.75 32.49 32.78
N THR A 15 5.73 31.93 32.12
CA THR A 15 4.97 32.67 31.09
C THR A 15 3.50 32.69 31.45
N SER A 16 3.07 33.73 32.19
CA SER A 16 1.67 34.03 32.50
C SER A 16 0.95 34.69 31.30
N GLU A 17 1.03 34.12 30.13
CA GLU A 17 0.05 34.33 29.06
C GLU A 17 -0.79 33.07 28.98
N SER A 18 -1.95 33.12 29.67
CA SER A 18 -2.96 32.08 29.60
C SER A 18 -3.50 32.00 28.17
N PHE A 19 -2.93 31.12 27.35
CA PHE A 19 -3.61 30.65 26.17
C PHE A 19 -4.94 30.06 26.58
N PRO A 20 -6.08 30.52 26.04
CA PRO A 20 -7.38 29.96 26.40
C PRO A 20 -7.34 28.44 26.09
N ARG A 21 -7.68 27.60 27.08
CA ARG A 21 -7.73 26.13 26.90
C ARG A 21 -8.53 25.74 25.65
N GLU A 22 -9.58 26.48 25.33
CA GLU A 22 -10.39 26.28 24.12
C GLU A 22 -9.59 26.46 22.82
N THR A 23 -8.69 27.44 22.73
CA THR A 23 -7.87 27.66 21.54
C THR A 23 -6.89 26.51 21.32
N PHE A 24 -6.26 26.03 22.39
CA PHE A 24 -5.36 24.87 22.34
C PHE A 24 -6.10 23.58 21.95
N GLU A 25 -7.30 23.35 22.49
CA GLU A 25 -8.10 22.18 22.12
C GLU A 25 -8.63 22.26 20.68
N ILE A 26 -8.90 23.46 20.17
CA ILE A 26 -9.29 23.67 18.77
C ILE A 26 -8.10 23.44 17.85
N GLU A 27 -6.91 23.96 18.18
CA GLU A 27 -5.69 23.73 17.40
C GLU A 27 -5.28 22.26 17.40
N MET A 28 -5.38 21.59 18.55
CA MET A 28 -5.12 20.14 18.62
C MET A 28 -6.13 19.34 17.81
N ARG A 29 -7.42 19.67 17.83
CA ARG A 29 -8.45 19.03 17.01
C ARG A 29 -8.26 19.31 15.52
N ASN A 30 -7.86 20.52 15.16
CA ASN A 30 -7.57 20.86 13.76
C ASN A 30 -6.31 20.15 13.26
N SER A 31 -5.25 20.12 14.07
CA SER A 31 -4.03 19.37 13.77
C SER A 31 -4.29 17.85 13.64
N GLN A 32 -5.11 17.28 14.54
CA GLN A 32 -5.54 15.88 14.43
C GLN A 32 -6.37 15.65 13.16
N ARG A 33 -7.29 16.54 12.78
CA ARG A 33 -8.05 16.46 11.54
C ARG A 33 -7.18 16.63 10.29
N GLU A 34 -6.15 17.46 10.33
CA GLU A 34 -5.19 17.60 9.24
C GLU A 34 -4.36 16.33 9.05
N VAL A 35 -3.93 15.69 10.15
CA VAL A 35 -3.23 14.40 10.12
C VAL A 35 -4.16 13.27 9.65
N GLU A 36 -5.43 13.27 10.10
CA GLU A 36 -6.45 12.32 9.65
C GLU A 36 -6.82 12.51 8.18
N ASN A 37 -6.72 13.74 7.65
CA ASN A 37 -7.06 14.09 6.27
C ASN A 37 -5.87 14.02 5.30
N MET A 38 -4.65 13.69 5.78
CA MET A 38 -3.51 13.44 4.90
C MET A 38 -3.73 12.16 4.12
N GLN A 39 -3.90 12.31 2.81
CA GLN A 39 -4.06 11.18 1.89
C GLN A 39 -2.89 10.20 2.06
N LYS A 40 -3.20 8.96 2.48
CA LYS A 40 -2.20 7.92 2.69
C LYS A 40 -1.58 7.49 1.37
N LYS A 41 -0.24 7.33 1.37
CA LYS A 41 0.53 6.81 0.23
C LYS A 41 0.52 5.29 0.18
N VAL A 42 0.80 4.75 -1.00
CA VAL A 42 1.07 3.32 -1.17
C VAL A 42 2.53 3.11 -1.55
N ALA A 43 3.23 2.24 -0.83
CA ALA A 43 4.55 1.79 -1.22
C ALA A 43 4.43 0.64 -2.22
N VAL A 44 5.21 0.68 -3.31
CA VAL A 44 5.34 -0.42 -4.27
C VAL A 44 6.78 -0.89 -4.26
N ILE A 45 7.02 -2.03 -3.64
CA ILE A 45 8.37 -2.59 -3.43
C ILE A 45 8.56 -3.79 -4.34
N MET A 46 9.66 -3.85 -5.07
CA MET A 46 10.00 -5.00 -5.91
C MET A 46 11.39 -5.55 -5.55
N GLY A 47 11.55 -6.87 -5.66
CA GLY A 47 12.81 -7.56 -5.31
C GLY A 47 13.95 -7.32 -6.31
N SER A 48 13.61 -6.90 -7.52
CA SER A 48 14.52 -6.59 -8.63
C SER A 48 13.89 -5.53 -9.53
N ASP A 49 14.70 -4.71 -10.17
CA ASP A 49 14.30 -3.77 -11.22
C ASP A 49 13.72 -4.47 -12.45
N SER A 50 14.08 -5.73 -12.69
CA SER A 50 13.46 -6.59 -13.71
C SER A 50 11.96 -6.82 -13.53
N ASP A 51 11.43 -6.59 -12.32
CA ASP A 51 10.02 -6.78 -12.01
C ASP A 51 9.18 -5.52 -12.34
N LEU A 52 9.82 -4.43 -12.77
CA LEU A 52 9.14 -3.18 -13.12
C LEU A 52 8.02 -3.35 -14.15
N PRO A 53 8.16 -4.15 -15.23
CA PRO A 53 7.06 -4.37 -16.17
C PRO A 53 5.83 -5.00 -15.51
N VAL A 54 6.02 -5.85 -14.51
CA VAL A 54 4.94 -6.50 -13.73
C VAL A 54 4.26 -5.50 -12.81
N VAL A 55 5.01 -4.64 -12.11
CA VAL A 55 4.43 -3.70 -11.14
C VAL A 55 3.90 -2.41 -11.75
N ALA A 56 4.33 -2.04 -12.96
CA ALA A 56 3.91 -0.81 -13.63
C ALA A 56 2.39 -0.65 -13.76
N PRO A 57 1.57 -1.69 -14.01
CA PRO A 57 0.12 -1.59 -13.97
C PRO A 57 -0.41 -1.12 -12.62
N ALA A 58 0.17 -1.56 -11.49
CA ALA A 58 -0.24 -1.10 -10.16
C ALA A 58 0.00 0.41 -9.99
N VAL A 59 1.18 0.90 -10.39
CA VAL A 59 1.52 2.32 -10.31
C VAL A 59 0.55 3.16 -11.14
N LYS A 60 0.24 2.72 -12.36
CA LYS A 60 -0.73 3.38 -13.23
C LYS A 60 -2.13 3.40 -12.60
N ARG A 61 -2.59 2.29 -12.05
CA ARG A 61 -3.90 2.18 -11.39
C ARG A 61 -4.00 3.09 -10.17
N LEU A 62 -2.99 3.10 -9.29
CA LEU A 62 -2.94 4.03 -8.14
C LEU A 62 -3.06 5.49 -8.60
N LYS A 63 -2.34 5.84 -9.67
CA LYS A 63 -2.44 7.18 -10.26
C LYS A 63 -3.85 7.52 -10.76
N THR A 64 -4.59 6.59 -11.37
CA THR A 64 -5.98 6.84 -11.81
C THR A 64 -6.93 7.09 -10.65
N PHE A 65 -6.67 6.50 -9.48
CA PHE A 65 -7.42 6.79 -8.25
C PHE A 65 -6.95 8.08 -7.55
N GLY A 66 -5.85 8.69 -7.99
CA GLY A 66 -5.24 9.85 -7.34
C GLY A 66 -4.44 9.48 -6.09
N ILE A 67 -4.09 8.21 -5.88
CA ILE A 67 -3.33 7.75 -4.72
C ILE A 67 -1.83 7.95 -4.98
N PRO A 68 -1.11 8.70 -4.12
CA PRO A 68 0.34 8.83 -4.22
C PRO A 68 1.03 7.48 -4.04
N ALA A 69 1.99 7.18 -4.90
CA ALA A 69 2.75 5.94 -4.83
C ALA A 69 4.26 6.21 -4.86
N GLU A 70 5.01 5.53 -4.00
CA GLU A 70 6.47 5.51 -4.05
C GLU A 70 6.94 4.10 -4.42
N VAL A 71 7.87 4.02 -5.37
CA VAL A 71 8.34 2.76 -5.96
C VAL A 71 9.81 2.55 -5.62
N HIS A 72 10.14 1.39 -5.04
CA HIS A 72 11.50 1.07 -4.61
C HIS A 72 11.91 -0.35 -5.00
N VAL A 73 13.21 -0.55 -5.21
CA VAL A 73 13.82 -1.87 -5.31
C VAL A 73 14.46 -2.20 -3.96
N MET A 74 13.98 -3.27 -3.32
CA MET A 74 14.53 -3.80 -2.07
C MET A 74 14.47 -5.32 -2.10
N SER A 75 15.57 -5.97 -1.73
CA SER A 75 15.62 -7.43 -1.72
C SER A 75 15.63 -7.96 -0.29
N ALA A 76 14.67 -8.84 0.01
CA ALA A 76 14.64 -9.53 1.30
C ALA A 76 15.93 -10.33 1.61
N HIS A 77 16.65 -10.76 0.57
CA HIS A 77 17.84 -11.58 0.71
C HIS A 77 19.15 -10.81 0.59
N ARG A 78 19.17 -9.72 -0.22
CA ARG A 78 20.39 -8.94 -0.51
C ARG A 78 20.48 -7.63 0.27
N THR A 79 19.34 -7.07 0.68
CA THR A 79 19.25 -5.83 1.46
C THR A 79 18.22 -5.97 2.57
N PRO A 80 18.31 -7.01 3.45
CA PRO A 80 17.30 -7.31 4.47
C PRO A 80 17.11 -6.16 5.46
N GLU A 81 18.20 -5.48 5.85
CA GLU A 81 18.15 -4.35 6.77
C GLU A 81 17.34 -3.17 6.17
N ALA A 82 17.58 -2.83 4.90
CA ALA A 82 16.85 -1.75 4.23
C ALA A 82 15.35 -2.07 4.12
N ALA A 83 14.99 -3.31 3.81
CA ALA A 83 13.60 -3.75 3.76
C ALA A 83 12.92 -3.68 5.15
N ALA A 84 13.62 -4.11 6.19
CA ALA A 84 13.13 -4.06 7.56
C ALA A 84 12.97 -2.62 8.07
N GLU A 85 13.96 -1.76 7.83
CA GLU A 85 13.93 -0.35 8.23
C GLU A 85 12.82 0.42 7.52
N PHE A 86 12.70 0.27 6.18
CA PHE A 86 11.60 0.84 5.42
C PHE A 86 10.24 0.45 6.02
N SER A 87 10.05 -0.84 6.26
CA SER A 87 8.77 -1.38 6.72
C SER A 87 8.40 -0.86 8.13
N LYS A 88 9.38 -0.79 9.04
CA LYS A 88 9.18 -0.25 10.42
C LYS A 88 8.74 1.20 10.39
N ASN A 89 9.31 2.01 9.51
CA ASN A 89 9.05 3.46 9.45
C ASN A 89 7.92 3.83 8.49
N ALA A 90 7.34 2.86 7.76
CA ALA A 90 6.38 3.12 6.70
C ALA A 90 5.13 3.89 7.21
N ALA A 91 4.57 3.51 8.34
CA ALA A 91 3.39 4.17 8.92
C ALA A 91 3.68 5.64 9.26
N GLU A 92 4.81 5.92 9.90
CA GLU A 92 5.25 7.28 10.28
C GLU A 92 5.56 8.14 9.05
N ASN A 93 6.04 7.51 7.97
CA ASN A 93 6.29 8.16 6.69
C ASN A 93 5.01 8.37 5.84
N GLY A 94 3.82 8.13 6.40
CA GLY A 94 2.53 8.42 5.76
C GLY A 94 2.04 7.33 4.79
N PHE A 95 2.66 6.15 4.76
CA PHE A 95 2.11 5.03 4.01
C PHE A 95 0.91 4.41 4.72
N GLY A 96 -0.08 3.94 3.95
CA GLY A 96 -1.23 3.22 4.44
C GLY A 96 -1.24 1.75 4.04
N VAL A 97 -0.57 1.40 2.93
CA VAL A 97 -0.48 0.04 2.39
C VAL A 97 0.88 -0.15 1.75
N ILE A 98 1.41 -1.37 1.82
CA ILE A 98 2.62 -1.79 1.11
C ILE A 98 2.24 -2.87 0.09
N ILE A 99 2.58 -2.67 -1.18
CA ILE A 99 2.51 -3.67 -2.24
C ILE A 99 3.92 -4.21 -2.45
N ALA A 100 4.11 -5.53 -2.42
CA ALA A 100 5.41 -6.17 -2.56
C ALA A 100 5.38 -7.21 -3.68
N ALA A 101 6.26 -7.08 -4.68
CA ALA A 101 6.39 -7.99 -5.80
C ALA A 101 7.70 -8.78 -5.72
N ALA A 102 7.61 -10.10 -5.84
CA ALA A 102 8.77 -10.98 -5.86
C ALA A 102 8.48 -12.28 -6.62
N GLY A 103 9.51 -12.79 -7.30
CA GLY A 103 9.48 -14.08 -7.98
C GLY A 103 10.34 -15.14 -7.29
N LYS A 104 10.25 -16.39 -7.76
CA LYS A 104 11.01 -17.53 -7.23
C LYS A 104 10.79 -17.71 -5.71
N ALA A 105 11.86 -17.63 -4.90
CA ALA A 105 11.77 -17.58 -3.44
C ALA A 105 11.23 -16.21 -2.99
N ALA A 106 9.92 -16.01 -3.16
CA ALA A 106 9.23 -14.73 -3.02
C ALA A 106 8.97 -14.35 -1.55
N HIS A 107 10.03 -14.18 -0.77
CA HIS A 107 9.96 -13.90 0.66
C HIS A 107 9.71 -12.42 1.00
N LEU A 108 9.83 -11.50 0.03
CA LEU A 108 9.82 -10.06 0.27
C LEU A 108 8.56 -9.58 1.00
N ALA A 109 7.38 -9.99 0.56
CA ALA A 109 6.12 -9.59 1.17
C ALA A 109 6.03 -10.04 2.64
N GLY A 110 6.42 -11.28 2.92
CA GLY A 110 6.45 -11.82 4.28
C GLY A 110 7.45 -11.10 5.19
N VAL A 111 8.65 -10.76 4.67
CA VAL A 111 9.65 -9.99 5.40
C VAL A 111 9.14 -8.59 5.73
N LEU A 112 8.54 -7.89 4.77
CA LEU A 112 7.94 -6.57 5.02
C LEU A 112 6.81 -6.66 6.04
N ALA A 113 5.90 -7.63 5.91
CA ALA A 113 4.78 -7.84 6.83
C ALA A 113 5.23 -8.14 8.28
N ALA A 114 6.38 -8.78 8.46
CA ALA A 114 6.93 -9.07 9.78
C ALA A 114 7.44 -7.81 10.53
N HIS A 115 7.63 -6.69 9.82
CA HIS A 115 8.21 -5.47 10.38
C HIS A 115 7.25 -4.28 10.42
N THR A 116 5.97 -4.45 10.05
CA THR A 116 4.97 -3.39 10.07
C THR A 116 3.62 -3.90 10.55
N THR A 117 2.76 -2.98 11.00
CA THR A 117 1.33 -3.23 11.23
C THR A 117 0.47 -2.78 10.05
N LEU A 118 1.06 -2.20 9.02
CA LEU A 118 0.33 -1.83 7.80
C LEU A 118 -0.08 -3.09 7.01
N PRO A 119 -1.20 -3.05 6.28
CA PRO A 119 -1.54 -4.09 5.33
C PRO A 119 -0.44 -4.27 4.28
N VAL A 120 -0.04 -5.53 4.04
CA VAL A 120 0.91 -5.89 2.99
C VAL A 120 0.22 -6.75 1.94
N ILE A 121 0.32 -6.35 0.68
CA ILE A 121 -0.22 -7.05 -0.48
C ILE A 121 0.93 -7.67 -1.25
N GLY A 122 0.92 -8.98 -1.43
CA GLY A 122 1.93 -9.72 -2.17
C GLY A 122 1.52 -9.94 -3.64
N ILE A 123 2.41 -9.62 -4.56
CA ILE A 123 2.29 -9.95 -5.98
C ILE A 123 3.32 -11.05 -6.27
N PRO A 124 2.89 -12.32 -6.41
CA PRO A 124 3.76 -13.36 -6.92
C PRO A 124 4.17 -13.03 -8.37
N VAL A 125 5.46 -12.98 -8.66
CA VAL A 125 5.96 -12.69 -10.02
C VAL A 125 6.28 -13.99 -10.73
N LYS A 126 5.74 -14.13 -11.95
CA LYS A 126 6.01 -15.26 -12.83
C LYS A 126 7.51 -15.36 -13.11
N SER A 127 8.04 -16.57 -13.05
CA SER A 127 9.42 -16.90 -13.40
C SER A 127 9.46 -18.06 -14.39
N SER A 128 10.63 -18.34 -14.94
CA SER A 128 10.84 -19.49 -15.83
C SER A 128 10.66 -20.85 -15.15
N THR A 129 10.62 -20.87 -13.80
CA THR A 129 10.44 -22.07 -13.00
C THR A 129 8.98 -22.12 -12.51
N LEU A 130 8.27 -23.20 -12.75
CA LEU A 130 6.89 -23.45 -12.31
C LEU A 130 5.87 -22.34 -12.64
N ASP A 131 6.19 -21.49 -13.63
CA ASP A 131 5.31 -20.40 -14.10
C ASP A 131 4.80 -19.47 -12.99
N GLY A 132 5.55 -19.34 -11.89
CA GLY A 132 5.22 -18.49 -10.74
C GLY A 132 4.46 -19.21 -9.62
N LEU A 133 4.17 -20.50 -9.73
CA LEU A 133 3.53 -21.27 -8.66
C LEU A 133 4.41 -21.31 -7.40
N ASP A 134 5.72 -21.41 -7.58
CA ASP A 134 6.72 -21.29 -6.51
C ASP A 134 6.60 -19.95 -5.76
N ALA A 135 6.51 -18.85 -6.50
CA ALA A 135 6.34 -17.52 -5.94
C ALA A 135 4.98 -17.37 -5.23
N LEU A 136 3.89 -17.90 -5.82
CA LEU A 136 2.57 -17.87 -5.21
C LEU A 136 2.57 -18.62 -3.87
N LEU A 137 3.08 -19.83 -3.83
CA LEU A 137 3.11 -20.64 -2.60
C LEU A 137 4.02 -20.01 -1.53
N ALA A 138 5.17 -19.42 -1.93
CA ALA A 138 6.05 -18.71 -1.01
C ALA A 138 5.43 -17.44 -0.42
N THR A 139 4.53 -16.80 -1.14
CA THR A 139 3.88 -15.55 -0.72
C THR A 139 2.62 -15.81 0.11
N VAL A 140 1.80 -16.81 -0.25
CA VAL A 140 0.48 -17.04 0.37
C VAL A 140 0.57 -17.87 1.67
N GLN A 141 1.56 -18.75 1.82
CA GLN A 141 1.70 -19.68 2.95
C GLN A 141 2.38 -19.00 4.16
N MET A 142 1.75 -17.93 4.65
CA MET A 142 2.27 -17.17 5.79
C MET A 142 1.91 -17.85 7.13
N PRO A 143 2.81 -17.75 8.14
CA PRO A 143 2.52 -18.22 9.49
C PRO A 143 1.45 -17.38 10.16
N SER A 144 0.79 -17.97 11.17
CA SER A 144 -0.17 -17.24 12.01
C SER A 144 0.48 -16.02 12.64
N GLY A 145 -0.23 -14.88 12.57
CA GLY A 145 0.21 -13.59 13.11
C GLY A 145 0.91 -12.67 12.11
N ILE A 146 1.33 -13.15 10.93
CA ILE A 146 1.98 -12.34 9.89
C ILE A 146 1.22 -12.51 8.56
N PRO A 147 0.07 -11.85 8.39
CA PRO A 147 -0.74 -11.99 7.18
C PRO A 147 -0.14 -11.22 5.98
N VAL A 148 -0.28 -11.81 4.79
CA VAL A 148 -0.04 -11.15 3.49
C VAL A 148 -1.26 -11.38 2.60
N ALA A 149 -1.88 -10.27 2.13
CA ALA A 149 -2.98 -10.34 1.17
C ALA A 149 -2.43 -10.64 -0.23
N THR A 150 -2.47 -11.91 -0.64
CA THR A 150 -1.84 -12.33 -1.90
C THR A 150 -2.82 -12.24 -3.06
N VAL A 151 -2.43 -11.53 -4.13
CA VAL A 151 -3.17 -11.46 -5.39
C VAL A 151 -2.72 -12.55 -6.37
N ALA A 152 -3.34 -12.62 -7.55
CA ALA A 152 -2.94 -13.53 -8.61
C ALA A 152 -1.47 -13.31 -9.04
N ILE A 153 -0.86 -14.33 -9.66
CA ILE A 153 0.45 -14.21 -10.30
C ILE A 153 0.39 -13.04 -11.32
N ASP A 154 1.37 -12.14 -11.25
CA ASP A 154 1.46 -10.91 -12.04
C ASP A 154 0.25 -9.97 -11.89
N GLY A 155 -0.57 -10.13 -10.83
CA GLY A 155 -1.83 -9.44 -10.61
C GLY A 155 -1.70 -8.02 -10.07
N ALA A 156 -0.78 -7.23 -10.61
CA ALA A 156 -0.45 -5.90 -10.09
C ALA A 156 -1.62 -4.90 -10.11
N ASP A 157 -2.47 -4.91 -11.15
CA ASP A 157 -3.64 -4.06 -11.21
C ASP A 157 -4.61 -4.34 -10.04
N ASN A 158 -4.86 -5.61 -9.75
CA ASN A 158 -5.68 -6.03 -8.62
C ASN A 158 -5.03 -5.71 -7.26
N ALA A 159 -3.69 -5.74 -7.17
CA ALA A 159 -3.01 -5.30 -5.95
C ALA A 159 -3.25 -3.81 -5.68
N ALA A 160 -3.22 -2.96 -6.70
CA ALA A 160 -3.53 -1.54 -6.57
C ALA A 160 -5.00 -1.29 -6.22
N ILE A 161 -5.93 -2.04 -6.83
CA ILE A 161 -7.36 -1.95 -6.50
C ILE A 161 -7.60 -2.37 -5.05
N LEU A 162 -6.98 -3.46 -4.59
CA LEU A 162 -7.09 -3.92 -3.20
C LEU A 162 -6.51 -2.89 -2.22
N ALA A 163 -5.36 -2.29 -2.54
CA ALA A 163 -4.80 -1.19 -1.75
C ALA A 163 -5.78 0.00 -1.68
N ALA A 164 -6.38 0.39 -2.81
CA ALA A 164 -7.39 1.43 -2.85
C ALA A 164 -8.62 1.07 -2.00
N GLN A 165 -9.09 -0.19 -2.03
CA GLN A 165 -10.20 -0.66 -1.19
C GLN A 165 -9.88 -0.57 0.30
N MET A 166 -8.65 -0.90 0.71
CA MET A 166 -8.22 -0.77 2.10
C MET A 166 -8.21 0.70 2.56
N LEU A 167 -7.71 1.61 1.72
CA LEU A 167 -7.69 3.05 2.02
C LEU A 167 -9.09 3.66 2.01
N ALA A 168 -9.98 3.19 1.14
CA ALA A 168 -11.36 3.66 1.01
C ALA A 168 -12.23 3.38 2.25
N LEU A 169 -11.79 2.55 3.20
CA LEU A 169 -12.49 2.35 4.47
C LEU A 169 -12.57 3.64 5.30
N SER A 170 -11.66 4.60 5.07
CA SER A 170 -11.63 5.91 5.72
C SER A 170 -11.63 7.09 4.73
N ASP A 171 -11.83 6.84 3.42
CA ASP A 171 -11.82 7.85 2.36
C ASP A 171 -13.04 7.66 1.45
N LEU A 172 -14.06 8.51 1.64
CA LEU A 172 -15.33 8.43 0.91
C LEU A 172 -15.16 8.78 -0.58
N GLU A 173 -14.27 9.72 -0.92
CA GLU A 173 -14.01 10.06 -2.32
C GLU A 173 -13.42 8.87 -3.08
N LEU A 174 -12.50 8.17 -2.44
CA LEU A 174 -11.92 6.95 -2.99
C LEU A 174 -12.93 5.82 -3.11
N ALA A 175 -13.84 5.68 -2.13
CA ALA A 175 -14.95 4.72 -2.20
C ALA A 175 -15.88 4.99 -3.40
N ASP A 176 -16.19 6.26 -3.68
CA ASP A 176 -16.98 6.66 -4.84
C ASP A 176 -16.26 6.32 -6.16
N LYS A 177 -14.96 6.57 -6.26
CA LYS A 177 -14.14 6.19 -7.43
C LYS A 177 -14.15 4.68 -7.68
N LEU A 178 -14.06 3.87 -6.62
CA LEU A 178 -14.16 2.42 -6.73
C LEU A 178 -15.55 1.97 -7.18
N SER A 179 -16.60 2.60 -6.70
CA SER A 179 -17.98 2.34 -7.12
C SER A 179 -18.21 2.69 -8.59
N ALA A 180 -17.68 3.84 -9.03
CA ALA A 180 -17.71 4.26 -10.43
C ALA A 180 -16.99 3.25 -11.35
N MET A 181 -15.77 2.82 -10.95
CA MET A 181 -15.03 1.79 -11.67
C MET A 181 -15.83 0.50 -11.84
N LYS A 182 -16.52 0.02 -10.79
CA LYS A 182 -17.37 -1.18 -10.88
C LYS A 182 -18.52 -1.00 -11.88
N LYS A 183 -19.15 0.17 -11.89
CA LYS A 183 -20.21 0.50 -12.84
C LYS A 183 -19.70 0.50 -14.29
N GLU A 184 -18.57 1.14 -14.54
CA GLU A 184 -17.94 1.16 -15.87
C GLU A 184 -17.58 -0.25 -16.36
N MET A 185 -17.08 -1.12 -15.47
CA MET A 185 -16.82 -2.52 -15.82
C MET A 185 -18.10 -3.26 -16.23
N ALA A 186 -19.19 -3.09 -15.49
CA ALA A 186 -20.48 -3.71 -15.80
C ALA A 186 -21.04 -3.21 -17.15
N GLU A 187 -20.98 -1.91 -17.40
CA GLU A 187 -21.39 -1.30 -18.67
C GLU A 187 -20.52 -1.81 -19.84
N GLY A 188 -19.22 -1.99 -19.59
CA GLY A 188 -18.29 -2.55 -20.58
C GLY A 188 -18.64 -3.99 -20.98
N VAL A 189 -19.07 -4.82 -20.02
CA VAL A 189 -19.53 -6.19 -20.29
C VAL A 189 -20.86 -6.17 -21.06
N ALA A 190 -21.82 -5.34 -20.65
CA ALA A 190 -23.12 -5.22 -21.34
C ALA A 190 -22.97 -4.79 -22.80
N LYS A 191 -22.06 -3.84 -23.09
CA LYS A 191 -21.74 -3.43 -24.47
C LYS A 191 -21.18 -4.58 -25.31
N LYS A 192 -20.28 -5.40 -24.73
CA LYS A 192 -19.70 -6.57 -25.41
C LYS A 192 -20.76 -7.63 -25.68
N ASP A 193 -21.66 -7.85 -24.74
CA ASP A 193 -22.76 -8.81 -24.91
C ASP A 193 -23.71 -8.36 -26.04
N ALA A 194 -24.14 -7.10 -26.04
CA ALA A 194 -24.98 -6.55 -27.11
C ALA A 194 -24.33 -6.72 -28.49
N ALA A 195 -23.05 -6.38 -28.62
CA ALA A 195 -22.31 -6.56 -29.87
C ALA A 195 -22.16 -8.03 -30.29
N LEU A 196 -22.12 -8.96 -29.33
CA LEU A 196 -22.14 -10.40 -29.62
C LEU A 196 -23.49 -10.84 -30.14
N GLN A 197 -24.61 -10.39 -29.53
CA GLN A 197 -25.96 -10.74 -29.98
C GLN A 197 -26.25 -10.26 -31.41
N GLU A 198 -25.78 -9.04 -31.75
CA GLU A 198 -25.85 -8.54 -33.14
C GLU A 198 -25.14 -9.47 -34.12
N LYS A 199 -23.92 -9.90 -33.81
CA LYS A 199 -23.14 -10.84 -34.66
C LYS A 199 -23.81 -12.21 -34.79
N LEU A 200 -24.44 -12.71 -33.71
CA LEU A 200 -25.14 -13.99 -33.73
C LEU A 200 -26.42 -13.95 -34.58
N ALA A 201 -27.07 -12.79 -34.67
CA ALA A 201 -28.27 -12.58 -35.49
C ALA A 201 -27.93 -12.61 -37.02
N GLU A 202 -26.65 -12.43 -37.39
CA GLU A 202 -26.16 -12.46 -38.78
C GLU A 202 -25.73 -13.87 -39.21
N LEU A 203 -25.66 -14.86 -38.28
CA LEU A 203 -25.27 -16.26 -38.55
C LEU A 203 -26.51 -17.11 -38.91
#